data_0ce43ae33fab990d91e82cbad851ea89
#
_entry.id   0ce43ae33fab990d91e82cbad851ea89
#
_cell.length_a   1.000
_cell.length_b   1.000
_cell.length_c   1.000
_cell.angle_alpha   90.00
_cell.angle_beta   90.00
_cell.angle_gamma   90.00
#
_symmetry.space_group_name_H-M   'P 1'
#
loop_
_entity.id
_entity.type
_entity.pdbx_description
1 polymer ?
#
loop_
_entity_poly.entity_id
_entity_poly.type
_entity_poly.pdbx_seq_one_letter_code
_entity_poly.pdbx_strand_id
1 'polypeptide(L)'
;MGRGFVSVLQQDKRWEIARICDANDAARSLAQRTVPSARLESDANRVLDDKSLDAVGLFTLADARPAMIRRALKNKLHILAEKPLAPDAKTEWKLVKEIEASDQLVALNLFNRNAWYHKEIQAFIAKGEIGKLAIIRVCHMTPGHMPGEGHEPEGPPFHDCGMHYVDVARWYAKSEFKTWHAQGVRMWSYKDPWWVQAHGTFTNGTVFDITQGFVYGHLAKSKTTNCYVDLIGTRGICRMRHDFRNATIDCHGVRSTLHKTLPFNDKKLDVMCDIFARSIKAGKNLGFPTVRDGAIASEVAWAMLHDAVKNDPPKIGTPAELKAVLKHRRSLRSGFGLPTRPQSCPSDPVPVGQPPIACGEDLCGIIERTEPNSPAALPATPDEEAAKLQ
;
A
#
# COMPACT_ATOMS: atom_id res chain seq x y z
N MET A 1 3.93 -9.02 -1.21
CA MET A 1 2.58 -8.58 -1.64
C MET A 1 1.86 -9.67 -2.42
N GLY A 2 2.45 -10.30 -3.41
CA GLY A 2 1.78 -11.30 -4.25
C GLY A 2 1.00 -12.37 -3.51
N ARG A 3 1.55 -12.94 -2.41
CA ARG A 3 0.83 -13.93 -1.57
C ARG A 3 -0.48 -13.38 -0.98
N GLY A 4 -0.50 -12.13 -0.57
CA GLY A 4 -1.71 -11.48 -0.06
C GLY A 4 -2.79 -11.35 -1.12
N PHE A 5 -2.42 -10.96 -2.34
CA PHE A 5 -3.34 -10.91 -3.47
C PHE A 5 -3.85 -12.30 -3.85
N VAL A 6 -2.98 -13.30 -3.96
CA VAL A 6 -3.39 -14.69 -4.24
C VAL A 6 -4.41 -15.18 -3.22
N SER A 7 -4.18 -14.94 -1.92
CA SER A 7 -5.11 -15.34 -0.86
C SER A 7 -6.49 -14.68 -0.99
N VAL A 8 -6.54 -13.41 -1.36
CA VAL A 8 -7.80 -12.66 -1.54
C VAL A 8 -8.52 -13.12 -2.80
N LEU A 9 -7.80 -13.22 -3.92
CA LEU A 9 -8.38 -13.57 -5.22
C LEU A 9 -8.94 -14.98 -5.25
N GLN A 10 -8.31 -15.93 -4.55
CA GLN A 10 -8.79 -17.30 -4.42
C GLN A 10 -10.16 -17.38 -3.71
N GLN A 11 -10.47 -16.42 -2.84
CA GLN A 11 -11.75 -16.38 -2.11
C GLN A 11 -12.86 -15.67 -2.88
N ASP A 12 -12.53 -14.96 -3.94
CA ASP A 12 -13.49 -14.18 -4.74
C ASP A 12 -13.86 -14.92 -6.02
N LYS A 13 -15.07 -15.45 -6.07
CA LYS A 13 -15.60 -16.24 -7.20
C LYS A 13 -15.61 -15.53 -8.56
N ARG A 14 -15.33 -14.23 -8.60
CA ARG A 14 -15.20 -13.46 -9.85
C ARG A 14 -13.84 -13.65 -10.51
N TRP A 15 -12.89 -14.25 -9.80
CA TRP A 15 -11.53 -14.46 -10.26
C TRP A 15 -11.18 -15.93 -10.31
N GLU A 16 -10.53 -16.33 -11.37
CA GLU A 16 -9.82 -17.59 -11.48
C GLU A 16 -8.31 -17.31 -11.57
N ILE A 17 -7.53 -17.95 -10.72
CA ILE A 17 -6.07 -17.89 -10.79
C ILE A 17 -5.60 -19.01 -11.70
N ALA A 18 -5.55 -18.76 -13.00
CA ALA A 18 -5.18 -19.76 -13.99
C ALA A 18 -3.67 -20.04 -13.99
N ARG A 19 -2.84 -19.02 -13.70
CA ARG A 19 -1.38 -19.14 -13.72
C ARG A 19 -0.73 -18.42 -12.55
N ILE A 20 0.37 -18.98 -12.04
CA ILE A 20 1.26 -18.32 -11.07
C ILE A 20 2.69 -18.44 -11.58
N CYS A 21 3.38 -17.30 -11.66
CA CYS A 21 4.76 -17.23 -12.09
C CYS A 21 5.66 -16.66 -11.00
N ASP A 22 6.76 -17.34 -10.72
CA ASP A 22 7.84 -16.85 -9.87
C ASP A 22 9.16 -17.51 -10.32
N ALA A 23 10.28 -16.78 -10.28
CA ALA A 23 11.59 -17.34 -10.60
C ALA A 23 12.07 -18.32 -9.51
N ASN A 24 11.57 -18.17 -8.27
CA ASN A 24 11.98 -18.95 -7.12
C ASN A 24 11.14 -20.25 -6.99
N ASP A 25 11.82 -21.40 -7.00
CA ASP A 25 11.17 -22.74 -6.88
C ASP A 25 10.40 -22.93 -5.57
N ALA A 26 10.91 -22.41 -4.47
CA ALA A 26 10.25 -22.52 -3.18
C ALA A 26 8.95 -21.69 -3.13
N ALA A 27 8.96 -20.50 -3.77
CA ALA A 27 7.78 -19.66 -3.93
C ALA A 27 6.73 -20.36 -4.80
N ARG A 28 7.14 -20.96 -5.94
CA ARG A 28 6.24 -21.75 -6.79
C ARG A 28 5.65 -22.95 -6.04
N SER A 29 6.46 -23.68 -5.28
CA SER A 29 5.98 -24.82 -4.48
C SER A 29 4.97 -24.40 -3.41
N LEU A 30 5.16 -23.23 -2.80
CA LEU A 30 4.18 -22.67 -1.85
C LEU A 30 2.88 -22.28 -2.57
N ALA A 31 2.99 -21.63 -3.72
CA ALA A 31 1.84 -21.23 -4.53
C ALA A 31 1.01 -22.43 -4.98
N GLN A 32 1.65 -23.55 -5.38
CA GLN A 32 0.97 -24.79 -5.74
C GLN A 32 0.12 -25.36 -4.59
N ARG A 33 0.62 -25.24 -3.35
CA ARG A 33 -0.18 -25.68 -2.17
C ARG A 33 -1.35 -24.75 -1.89
N THR A 34 -1.21 -23.46 -2.22
CA THR A 34 -2.25 -22.46 -1.97
C THR A 34 -3.33 -22.51 -3.06
N VAL A 35 -2.94 -22.66 -4.33
CA VAL A 35 -3.84 -22.73 -5.49
C VAL A 35 -3.47 -23.95 -6.35
N PRO A 36 -3.92 -25.16 -5.97
CA PRO A 36 -3.56 -26.40 -6.67
C PRO A 36 -3.97 -26.44 -8.15
N SER A 37 -5.00 -25.70 -8.53
CA SER A 37 -5.50 -25.61 -9.91
C SER A 37 -4.65 -24.74 -10.83
N ALA A 38 -3.86 -23.81 -10.26
CA ALA A 38 -3.07 -22.89 -11.06
C ALA A 38 -1.89 -23.60 -11.75
N ARG A 39 -1.66 -23.30 -13.02
CA ARG A 39 -0.44 -23.72 -13.71
C ARG A 39 0.73 -22.87 -13.27
N LEU A 40 1.83 -23.51 -12.90
CA LEU A 40 3.06 -22.82 -12.47
C LEU A 40 3.99 -22.55 -13.64
N GLU A 41 4.59 -21.37 -13.65
CA GLU A 41 5.58 -20.95 -14.64
C GLU A 41 6.79 -20.33 -13.94
N SER A 42 7.97 -20.51 -14.53
CA SER A 42 9.21 -19.84 -14.11
C SER A 42 9.59 -18.66 -15.01
N ASP A 43 8.97 -18.57 -16.19
CA ASP A 43 9.18 -17.51 -17.17
C ASP A 43 7.91 -16.66 -17.31
N ALA A 44 8.01 -15.42 -16.86
CA ALA A 44 6.91 -14.46 -16.96
C ALA A 44 6.43 -14.21 -18.39
N ASN A 45 7.31 -14.35 -19.39
CA ASN A 45 6.92 -14.15 -20.78
C ASN A 45 5.87 -15.16 -21.25
N ARG A 46 5.97 -16.42 -20.80
CA ARG A 46 4.98 -17.46 -21.17
C ARG A 46 3.59 -17.13 -20.64
N VAL A 47 3.58 -16.43 -19.56
CA VAL A 47 2.35 -16.00 -18.92
C VAL A 47 1.79 -14.75 -19.57
N LEU A 48 2.63 -13.73 -19.78
CA LEU A 48 2.24 -12.48 -20.42
C LEU A 48 1.81 -12.64 -21.88
N ASP A 49 2.22 -13.73 -22.55
CA ASP A 49 1.83 -14.06 -23.93
C ASP A 49 0.59 -14.96 -24.00
N ASP A 50 0.07 -15.43 -22.89
CA ASP A 50 -1.11 -16.30 -22.88
C ASP A 50 -2.38 -15.49 -23.19
N LYS A 51 -2.98 -15.81 -24.33
CA LYS A 51 -4.16 -15.11 -24.86
C LYS A 51 -5.47 -15.54 -24.19
N SER A 52 -5.43 -16.55 -23.33
CA SER A 52 -6.58 -16.98 -22.55
C SER A 52 -6.82 -16.13 -21.30
N LEU A 53 -5.88 -15.25 -20.96
CA LEU A 53 -5.94 -14.43 -19.75
C LEU A 53 -6.57 -13.05 -20.02
N ASP A 54 -7.40 -12.57 -19.13
CA ASP A 54 -7.98 -11.22 -19.15
C ASP A 54 -7.09 -10.21 -18.44
N ALA A 55 -6.39 -10.63 -17.39
CA ALA A 55 -5.62 -9.73 -16.52
C ALA A 55 -4.37 -10.38 -15.94
N VAL A 56 -3.44 -9.55 -15.50
CA VAL A 56 -2.21 -9.97 -14.82
C VAL A 56 -1.97 -9.18 -13.54
N GLY A 57 -1.51 -9.87 -12.50
CA GLY A 57 -0.97 -9.25 -11.28
C GLY A 57 0.55 -9.15 -11.35
N LEU A 58 1.11 -7.93 -11.32
CA LEU A 58 2.55 -7.67 -11.36
C LEU A 58 3.05 -7.25 -9.97
N PHE A 59 3.47 -8.23 -9.18
CA PHE A 59 3.93 -8.06 -7.79
C PHE A 59 5.45 -8.24 -7.66
N THR A 60 6.17 -7.94 -8.72
CA THR A 60 7.63 -8.00 -8.83
C THR A 60 8.29 -6.71 -8.30
N LEU A 61 9.62 -6.68 -8.26
CA LEU A 61 10.40 -5.48 -7.97
C LEU A 61 10.23 -4.42 -9.08
N ALA A 62 10.52 -3.17 -8.75
CA ALA A 62 10.30 -2.01 -9.62
C ALA A 62 11.07 -2.06 -10.95
N ASP A 63 12.25 -2.65 -10.96
CA ASP A 63 13.11 -2.77 -12.13
C ASP A 63 12.54 -3.70 -13.23
N ALA A 64 11.84 -4.75 -12.82
CA ALA A 64 11.25 -5.72 -13.77
C ALA A 64 9.91 -5.24 -14.35
N ARG A 65 9.15 -4.41 -13.63
CA ARG A 65 7.78 -4.01 -14.00
C ARG A 65 7.67 -3.32 -15.36
N PRO A 66 8.56 -2.39 -15.77
CA PRO A 66 8.39 -1.66 -17.02
C PRO A 66 8.30 -2.54 -18.27
N ALA A 67 9.14 -3.57 -18.35
CA ALA A 67 9.11 -4.52 -19.48
C ALA A 67 7.84 -5.38 -19.45
N MET A 68 7.44 -5.84 -18.25
CA MET A 68 6.25 -6.67 -18.06
C MET A 68 4.97 -5.89 -18.38
N ILE A 69 4.87 -4.62 -17.93
CA ILE A 69 3.72 -3.75 -18.23
C ILE A 69 3.57 -3.57 -19.73
N ARG A 70 4.64 -3.22 -20.45
CA ARG A 70 4.58 -3.04 -21.90
C ARG A 70 4.16 -4.32 -22.64
N ARG A 71 4.66 -5.47 -22.18
CA ARG A 71 4.28 -6.76 -22.77
C ARG A 71 2.81 -7.10 -22.49
N ALA A 72 2.34 -6.86 -21.28
CA ALA A 72 0.93 -7.04 -20.92
C ALA A 72 0.01 -6.14 -21.75
N LEU A 73 0.33 -4.85 -21.88
CA LEU A 73 -0.42 -3.91 -22.72
C LEU A 73 -0.46 -4.34 -24.19
N LYS A 74 0.68 -4.76 -24.76
CA LYS A 74 0.77 -5.31 -26.12
C LYS A 74 -0.16 -6.52 -26.31
N ASN A 75 -0.31 -7.33 -25.27
CA ASN A 75 -1.14 -8.52 -25.28
C ASN A 75 -2.58 -8.27 -24.81
N LYS A 76 -2.96 -6.99 -24.60
CA LYS A 76 -4.29 -6.54 -24.19
C LYS A 76 -4.74 -7.06 -22.83
N LEU A 77 -3.80 -7.31 -21.93
CA LEU A 77 -4.09 -7.72 -20.56
C LEU A 77 -4.36 -6.49 -19.68
N HIS A 78 -5.40 -6.53 -18.86
CA HIS A 78 -5.57 -5.61 -17.75
C HIS A 78 -4.51 -5.88 -16.68
N ILE A 79 -4.12 -4.86 -15.90
CA ILE A 79 -2.96 -4.99 -15.00
C ILE A 79 -3.33 -4.54 -13.58
N LEU A 80 -3.02 -5.35 -12.59
CA LEU A 80 -2.96 -4.97 -11.17
C LEU A 80 -1.49 -4.97 -10.75
N ALA A 81 -0.93 -3.79 -10.50
CA ALA A 81 0.51 -3.64 -10.26
C ALA A 81 0.84 -3.15 -8.84
N GLU A 82 1.99 -3.58 -8.32
CA GLU A 82 2.64 -2.95 -7.18
C GLU A 82 3.24 -1.60 -7.55
N LYS A 83 3.37 -0.77 -6.54
CA LYS A 83 4.07 0.52 -6.59
C LYS A 83 5.59 0.31 -6.29
N PRO A 84 6.48 1.24 -6.71
CA PRO A 84 6.31 2.17 -7.83
C PRO A 84 6.24 1.42 -9.16
N LEU A 85 5.77 2.07 -10.24
CA LEU A 85 5.71 1.41 -11.56
C LEU A 85 7.09 1.12 -12.14
N ALA A 86 8.10 1.90 -11.79
CA ALA A 86 9.45 1.80 -12.27
C ALA A 86 10.45 2.30 -11.22
N PRO A 87 11.76 2.01 -11.37
CA PRO A 87 12.79 2.42 -10.41
C PRO A 87 13.10 3.93 -10.45
N ASP A 88 12.66 4.65 -11.47
CA ASP A 88 12.92 6.08 -11.64
C ASP A 88 11.73 6.84 -12.24
N ALA A 89 11.61 8.12 -11.90
CA ALA A 89 10.50 8.97 -12.32
C ALA A 89 10.37 9.11 -13.85
N LYS A 90 11.47 9.17 -14.59
CA LYS A 90 11.44 9.30 -16.06
C LYS A 90 10.77 8.09 -16.70
N THR A 91 11.12 6.90 -16.25
CA THR A 91 10.53 5.64 -16.71
C THR A 91 9.07 5.53 -16.25
N GLU A 92 8.73 5.94 -15.02
CA GLU A 92 7.35 5.97 -14.54
C GLU A 92 6.48 6.87 -15.43
N TRP A 93 6.89 8.10 -15.69
CA TRP A 93 6.13 9.04 -16.52
C TRP A 93 5.99 8.57 -17.98
N LYS A 94 6.99 7.85 -18.51
CA LYS A 94 6.87 7.22 -19.82
C LYS A 94 5.80 6.13 -19.80
N LEU A 95 5.80 5.27 -18.77
CA LEU A 95 4.78 4.23 -18.61
C LEU A 95 3.39 4.82 -18.41
N VAL A 96 3.24 5.89 -17.64
CA VAL A 96 1.95 6.59 -17.47
C VAL A 96 1.37 6.97 -18.82
N LYS A 97 2.18 7.59 -19.71
CA LYS A 97 1.74 7.96 -21.05
C LYS A 97 1.37 6.75 -21.92
N GLU A 98 2.16 5.68 -21.84
CA GLU A 98 1.92 4.44 -22.59
C GLU A 98 0.61 3.77 -22.11
N ILE A 99 0.36 3.74 -20.82
CA ILE A 99 -0.85 3.17 -20.19
C ILE A 99 -2.08 4.01 -20.53
N GLU A 100 -2.00 5.33 -20.40
CA GLU A 100 -3.12 6.25 -20.70
C GLU A 100 -3.49 6.27 -22.19
N ALA A 101 -2.57 5.87 -23.07
CA ALA A 101 -2.83 5.69 -24.51
C ALA A 101 -3.40 4.31 -24.87
N SER A 102 -3.56 3.42 -23.88
CA SER A 102 -4.07 2.05 -24.09
C SER A 102 -5.53 1.94 -23.61
N ASP A 103 -6.22 0.92 -24.10
CA ASP A 103 -7.59 0.59 -23.65
C ASP A 103 -7.59 -0.27 -22.36
N GLN A 104 -6.43 -0.71 -21.89
CA GLN A 104 -6.32 -1.59 -20.75
C GLN A 104 -6.37 -0.80 -19.44
N LEU A 105 -7.09 -1.35 -18.47
CA LEU A 105 -7.13 -0.81 -17.13
C LEU A 105 -5.88 -1.26 -16.35
N VAL A 106 -5.20 -0.31 -15.76
CA VAL A 106 -4.03 -0.55 -14.91
C VAL A 106 -4.30 0.03 -13.53
N ALA A 107 -4.51 -0.85 -12.55
CA ALA A 107 -4.72 -0.49 -11.16
C ALA A 107 -3.40 -0.56 -10.40
N LEU A 108 -3.08 0.48 -9.65
CA LEU A 108 -1.86 0.55 -8.83
C LEU A 108 -2.19 0.38 -7.35
N ASN A 109 -1.39 -0.42 -6.64
CA ASN A 109 -1.62 -0.71 -5.22
C ASN A 109 -1.26 0.46 -4.29
N LEU A 110 -2.04 1.53 -4.36
CA LEU A 110 -2.06 2.61 -3.36
C LEU A 110 -3.18 2.34 -2.34
N PHE A 111 -3.01 1.29 -1.56
CA PHE A 111 -4.04 0.66 -0.73
C PHE A 111 -4.71 1.60 0.30
N ASN A 112 -4.03 2.65 0.76
CA ASN A 112 -4.55 3.55 1.78
C ASN A 112 -5.89 4.20 1.37
N ARG A 113 -6.05 4.55 0.09
CA ARG A 113 -7.32 5.13 -0.40
C ARG A 113 -8.50 4.17 -0.26
N ASN A 114 -8.25 2.86 -0.14
CA ASN A 114 -9.28 1.84 0.03
C ASN A 114 -9.61 1.55 1.50
N ALA A 115 -8.81 2.07 2.44
CA ALA A 115 -9.03 1.84 3.86
C ALA A 115 -10.36 2.46 4.34
N TRP A 116 -11.12 1.70 5.14
CA TRP A 116 -12.42 2.12 5.64
C TRP A 116 -12.37 3.45 6.39
N TYR A 117 -11.34 3.65 7.20
CA TYR A 117 -11.16 4.88 7.99
C TYR A 117 -10.94 6.11 7.11
N HIS A 118 -10.18 5.99 6.03
CA HIS A 118 -9.98 7.09 5.09
C HIS A 118 -11.27 7.42 4.32
N LYS A 119 -12.05 6.41 3.93
CA LYS A 119 -13.34 6.59 3.25
C LYS A 119 -14.38 7.25 4.14
N GLU A 120 -14.49 6.82 5.40
CA GLU A 120 -15.41 7.41 6.38
C GLU A 120 -15.06 8.89 6.67
N ILE A 121 -13.79 9.19 6.86
CA ILE A 121 -13.31 10.57 7.03
C ILE A 121 -13.61 11.42 5.78
N GLN A 122 -13.35 10.91 4.59
CA GLN A 122 -13.68 11.61 3.34
C GLN A 122 -15.18 11.89 3.24
N ALA A 123 -16.02 10.93 3.56
CA ALA A 123 -17.46 11.10 3.57
C ALA A 123 -17.90 12.17 4.60
N PHE A 124 -17.27 12.22 5.76
CA PHE A 124 -17.52 13.25 6.78
C PHE A 124 -17.12 14.65 6.30
N ILE A 125 -15.94 14.76 5.68
CA ILE A 125 -15.46 16.03 5.08
C ILE A 125 -16.39 16.49 3.94
N ALA A 126 -16.82 15.57 3.09
CA ALA A 126 -17.70 15.87 1.96
C ALA A 126 -19.05 16.46 2.38
N LYS A 127 -19.54 16.17 3.59
CA LYS A 127 -20.74 16.79 4.19
C LYS A 127 -20.49 18.25 4.63
N GLY A 128 -19.26 18.78 4.49
CA GLY A 128 -18.89 20.13 4.91
C GLY A 128 -18.71 20.31 6.42
N GLU A 129 -18.62 19.21 7.16
CA GLU A 129 -18.59 19.22 8.63
C GLU A 129 -17.39 19.96 9.21
N ILE A 130 -16.21 19.86 8.57
CA ILE A 130 -14.99 20.54 9.05
C ILE A 130 -14.70 21.88 8.33
N GLY A 131 -15.56 22.31 7.40
CA GLY A 131 -15.33 23.50 6.59
C GLY A 131 -14.22 23.29 5.53
N LYS A 132 -13.41 24.32 5.29
CA LYS A 132 -12.25 24.21 4.39
C LYS A 132 -11.10 23.53 5.11
N LEU A 133 -10.49 22.54 4.48
CA LEU A 133 -9.30 21.87 5.01
C LEU A 133 -8.12 22.84 5.01
N ALA A 134 -7.54 23.07 6.17
CA ALA A 134 -6.44 24.00 6.38
C ALA A 134 -5.10 23.32 6.63
N ILE A 135 -5.10 22.21 7.40
CA ILE A 135 -3.87 21.51 7.79
C ILE A 135 -4.08 20.01 7.66
N ILE A 136 -3.10 19.33 7.07
CA ILE A 136 -3.00 17.88 6.98
C ILE A 136 -1.73 17.46 7.72
N ARG A 137 -1.85 16.59 8.73
CA ARG A 137 -0.69 15.97 9.38
C ARG A 137 -0.78 14.47 9.25
N VAL A 138 0.26 13.87 8.71
CA VAL A 138 0.38 12.42 8.51
C VAL A 138 1.63 11.93 9.21
N CYS A 139 1.50 10.96 10.09
CA CYS A 139 2.61 10.33 10.76
C CYS A 139 2.53 8.81 10.61
N HIS A 140 3.61 8.21 10.14
CA HIS A 140 3.77 6.76 10.08
C HIS A 140 5.12 6.36 10.64
N MET A 141 5.15 6.18 11.95
CA MET A 141 6.34 5.79 12.69
C MET A 141 6.19 4.37 13.20
N THR A 142 7.03 3.47 12.70
CA THR A 142 6.97 2.05 13.02
C THR A 142 8.35 1.51 13.40
N PRO A 143 8.41 0.41 14.18
CA PRO A 143 9.64 -0.34 14.40
C PRO A 143 9.90 -1.27 13.21
N GLY A 144 10.01 -0.67 12.00
CA GLY A 144 10.15 -1.40 10.75
C GLY A 144 11.45 -2.16 10.60
N HIS A 145 11.80 -2.51 9.38
CA HIS A 145 13.01 -3.24 9.06
C HIS A 145 14.25 -2.39 9.25
N MET A 146 15.36 -3.05 9.59
CA MET A 146 16.69 -2.44 9.54
C MET A 146 17.29 -2.63 8.14
N PRO A 147 18.33 -1.84 7.77
CA PRO A 147 19.13 -2.15 6.58
C PRO A 147 19.59 -3.61 6.58
N GLY A 148 19.50 -4.27 5.42
CA GLY A 148 19.80 -5.71 5.28
C GLY A 148 18.65 -6.65 5.62
N GLU A 149 17.47 -6.13 6.00
CA GLU A 149 16.28 -6.93 6.30
C GLU A 149 15.23 -6.95 5.15
N GLY A 150 15.62 -6.52 3.94
CA GLY A 150 14.85 -6.77 2.73
C GLY A 150 14.03 -5.59 2.18
N HIS A 151 14.21 -4.37 2.69
CA HIS A 151 13.55 -3.17 2.14
C HIS A 151 14.31 -2.50 0.99
N GLU A 152 15.62 -2.69 0.92
CA GLU A 152 16.50 -1.99 -0.03
C GLU A 152 16.14 -2.22 -1.51
N PRO A 153 15.62 -3.40 -1.91
CA PRO A 153 15.23 -3.61 -3.29
C PRO A 153 14.10 -2.70 -3.80
N GLU A 154 13.25 -2.21 -2.88
CA GLU A 154 12.14 -1.29 -3.21
C GLU A 154 12.55 0.19 -3.13
N GLY A 155 13.78 0.47 -2.70
CA GLY A 155 14.33 1.81 -2.54
C GLY A 155 14.41 2.29 -1.09
N PRO A 156 14.80 3.57 -0.87
CA PRO A 156 14.87 4.16 0.46
C PRO A 156 13.51 4.18 1.17
N PRO A 157 13.48 4.03 2.50
CA PRO A 157 12.22 3.88 3.25
C PRO A 157 11.18 4.97 2.99
N PHE A 158 11.60 6.23 2.86
CA PHE A 158 10.67 7.33 2.60
C PHE A 158 10.09 7.27 1.18
N HIS A 159 10.85 6.84 0.18
CA HIS A 159 10.29 6.61 -1.15
C HIS A 159 9.39 5.39 -1.16
N ASP A 160 9.86 4.24 -0.67
CA ASP A 160 9.08 2.99 -0.68
C ASP A 160 7.78 3.11 0.13
N CYS A 161 7.85 3.52 1.39
CA CYS A 161 6.70 3.59 2.28
C CYS A 161 6.06 4.99 2.30
N GLY A 162 6.87 6.05 2.31
CA GLY A 162 6.39 7.43 2.43
C GLY A 162 5.51 7.87 1.27
N MET A 163 5.72 7.34 0.07
CA MET A 163 4.86 7.66 -1.08
C MET A 163 3.37 7.35 -0.83
N HIS A 164 3.03 6.36 -0.02
CA HIS A 164 1.64 6.08 0.36
C HIS A 164 1.01 7.23 1.16
N TYR A 165 1.79 7.93 1.96
CA TYR A 165 1.33 9.05 2.81
C TYR A 165 1.35 10.37 2.05
N VAL A 166 2.27 10.53 1.11
CA VAL A 166 2.24 11.60 0.10
C VAL A 166 0.96 11.50 -0.74
N ASP A 167 0.62 10.30 -1.21
CA ASP A 167 -0.61 10.05 -1.95
C ASP A 167 -1.87 10.37 -1.13
N VAL A 168 -1.94 9.90 0.11
CA VAL A 168 -3.08 10.17 1.01
C VAL A 168 -3.23 11.66 1.29
N ALA A 169 -2.14 12.37 1.55
CA ALA A 169 -2.18 13.81 1.81
C ALA A 169 -2.70 14.58 0.58
N ARG A 170 -2.20 14.25 -0.61
CA ARG A 170 -2.67 14.81 -1.88
C ARG A 170 -4.16 14.52 -2.12
N TRP A 171 -4.58 13.29 -1.87
CA TRP A 171 -5.96 12.86 -2.02
C TRP A 171 -6.94 13.61 -1.09
N TYR A 172 -6.55 13.88 0.17
CA TYR A 172 -7.32 14.72 1.08
C TYR A 172 -7.33 16.20 0.66
N ALA A 173 -6.17 16.73 0.28
CA ALA A 173 -6.05 18.13 -0.15
C ALA A 173 -6.83 18.42 -1.44
N LYS A 174 -7.04 17.40 -2.29
CA LYS A 174 -7.57 17.56 -3.67
C LYS A 174 -6.82 18.66 -4.43
N SER A 175 -5.50 18.71 -4.26
CA SER A 175 -4.62 19.78 -4.72
C SER A 175 -3.20 19.27 -4.89
N GLU A 176 -2.41 19.91 -5.74
CA GLU A 176 -1.03 19.56 -5.97
C GLU A 176 -0.10 20.20 -4.93
N PHE A 177 1.01 19.53 -4.61
CA PHE A 177 2.07 20.09 -3.77
C PHE A 177 2.68 21.31 -4.44
N LYS A 178 2.85 22.40 -3.67
CA LYS A 178 3.42 23.67 -4.16
C LYS A 178 4.83 23.92 -3.65
N THR A 179 5.02 23.80 -2.35
CA THR A 179 6.31 23.99 -1.69
C THR A 179 6.51 22.93 -0.62
N TRP A 180 7.78 22.61 -0.36
CA TRP A 180 8.14 21.79 0.80
C TRP A 180 9.55 22.12 1.26
N HIS A 181 9.80 21.75 2.52
CA HIS A 181 11.11 21.60 3.11
C HIS A 181 11.13 20.26 3.86
N ALA A 182 12.20 19.49 3.71
CA ALA A 182 12.31 18.18 4.34
C ALA A 182 13.61 18.08 5.14
N GLN A 183 13.54 17.34 6.24
CA GLN A 183 14.66 16.96 7.08
C GLN A 183 14.66 15.48 7.37
N GLY A 184 15.82 14.90 7.62
CA GLY A 184 15.98 13.50 7.91
C GLY A 184 17.00 13.24 9.02
N VAL A 185 17.03 11.99 9.50
CA VAL A 185 18.05 11.51 10.44
C VAL A 185 18.62 10.19 9.93
N ARG A 186 19.95 10.10 9.85
CA ARG A 186 20.68 8.84 9.65
C ARG A 186 21.09 8.26 11.00
N MET A 187 20.46 7.18 11.39
CA MET A 187 20.86 6.46 12.60
C MET A 187 21.94 5.44 12.27
N TRP A 188 22.92 5.34 13.17
CA TRP A 188 24.03 4.37 13.09
C TRP A 188 24.76 4.36 11.74
N SER A 189 24.83 5.52 11.07
CA SER A 189 25.46 5.68 9.76
C SER A 189 24.78 4.90 8.62
N TYR A 190 23.47 4.67 8.71
CA TYR A 190 22.71 4.16 7.58
C TYR A 190 22.89 5.06 6.35
N LYS A 191 22.97 4.45 5.17
CA LYS A 191 23.19 5.18 3.91
C LYS A 191 22.10 6.22 3.67
N ASP A 192 20.85 5.83 3.84
CA ASP A 192 19.68 6.69 3.66
C ASP A 192 19.08 7.09 5.01
N PRO A 193 18.38 8.23 5.10
CA PRO A 193 17.58 8.54 6.28
C PRO A 193 16.44 7.52 6.45
N TRP A 194 16.36 6.93 7.64
CA TRP A 194 15.27 6.01 8.00
C TRP A 194 14.18 6.70 8.82
N TRP A 195 14.29 7.99 8.92
CA TRP A 195 13.26 8.92 9.36
C TRP A 195 13.36 10.18 8.52
N VAL A 196 12.26 10.59 7.94
CA VAL A 196 12.11 11.84 7.17
C VAL A 196 10.83 12.53 7.58
N GLN A 197 10.90 13.84 7.75
CA GLN A 197 9.76 14.73 7.89
C GLN A 197 9.79 15.77 6.77
N ALA A 198 8.67 15.95 6.11
CA ALA A 198 8.48 17.00 5.11
C ALA A 198 7.26 17.83 5.47
N HIS A 199 7.37 19.16 5.38
CA HIS A 199 6.27 20.09 5.59
C HIS A 199 6.22 21.14 4.47
N GLY A 200 5.07 21.72 4.23
CA GLY A 200 4.91 22.70 3.18
C GLY A 200 3.48 23.05 2.88
N THR A 201 3.21 23.43 1.62
CA THR A 201 1.88 23.90 1.19
C THR A 201 1.44 23.23 -0.10
N PHE A 202 0.15 23.03 -0.22
CA PHE A 202 -0.53 22.71 -1.48
C PHE A 202 -0.89 23.98 -2.27
N THR A 203 -1.19 23.86 -3.56
CA THR A 203 -1.56 24.99 -4.43
C THR A 203 -2.83 25.71 -3.97
N ASN A 204 -3.74 25.02 -3.27
CA ASN A 204 -4.95 25.60 -2.69
C ASN A 204 -4.72 26.27 -1.32
N GLY A 205 -3.47 26.34 -0.83
CA GLY A 205 -3.10 26.94 0.45
C GLY A 205 -3.18 26.03 1.66
N THR A 206 -3.66 24.79 1.53
CA THR A 206 -3.61 23.80 2.63
C THR A 206 -2.16 23.52 3.02
N VAL A 207 -1.86 23.55 4.30
CA VAL A 207 -0.53 23.22 4.85
C VAL A 207 -0.45 21.73 5.12
N PHE A 208 0.74 21.14 5.00
CA PHE A 208 0.95 19.73 5.34
C PHE A 208 2.19 19.51 6.20
N ASP A 209 2.17 18.41 6.96
CA ASP A 209 3.28 17.79 7.66
C ASP A 209 3.18 16.27 7.44
N ILE A 210 4.19 15.67 6.82
CA ILE A 210 4.27 14.23 6.56
C ILE A 210 5.55 13.71 7.21
N THR A 211 5.39 12.82 8.19
CA THR A 211 6.49 12.14 8.87
C THR A 211 6.41 10.64 8.63
N GLN A 212 7.50 10.06 8.14
CA GLN A 212 7.62 8.61 7.98
C GLN A 212 8.97 8.12 8.50
N GLY A 213 8.98 7.00 9.22
CA GLY A 213 10.22 6.36 9.64
C GLY A 213 10.03 4.95 10.19
N PHE A 214 11.08 4.15 10.06
CA PHE A 214 11.17 2.78 10.54
C PHE A 214 12.02 2.62 11.80
N VAL A 215 12.51 3.71 12.35
CA VAL A 215 13.40 3.71 13.54
C VAL A 215 12.67 3.98 14.85
N TYR A 216 11.34 3.82 14.87
CA TYR A 216 10.53 4.09 16.05
C TYR A 216 10.61 2.94 17.06
N GLY A 217 11.61 3.01 17.93
CA GLY A 217 11.84 1.98 18.95
C GLY A 217 12.12 0.58 18.41
N HIS A 218 12.64 0.46 17.18
CA HIS A 218 12.86 -0.85 16.52
C HIS A 218 13.87 -1.74 17.27
N LEU A 219 14.76 -1.18 18.08
CA LEU A 219 15.65 -1.91 19.00
C LEU A 219 15.12 -2.03 20.43
N ALA A 220 13.97 -1.44 20.75
CA ALA A 220 13.37 -1.54 22.07
C ALA A 220 12.95 -2.99 22.41
N LYS A 221 12.93 -3.32 23.71
CA LYS A 221 12.44 -4.61 24.20
C LYS A 221 10.99 -4.85 23.79
N SER A 222 10.15 -3.84 23.94
CA SER A 222 8.75 -3.84 23.50
C SER A 222 8.57 -2.87 22.35
N LYS A 223 8.07 -3.36 21.24
CA LYS A 223 7.86 -2.56 20.01
C LYS A 223 6.51 -1.83 20.09
N THR A 224 6.47 -0.60 19.62
CA THR A 224 5.25 0.20 19.51
C THR A 224 5.26 0.98 18.19
N THR A 225 4.15 1.62 17.88
CA THR A 225 3.97 2.44 16.66
C THR A 225 3.35 3.78 17.01
N ASN A 226 3.56 4.78 16.15
CA ASN A 226 2.86 6.05 16.20
C ASN A 226 2.37 6.38 14.79
N CYS A 227 1.14 6.00 14.49
CA CYS A 227 0.55 6.16 13.17
C CYS A 227 -0.77 6.93 13.29
N TYR A 228 -0.84 8.10 12.63
CA TYR A 228 -2.03 8.94 12.65
C TYR A 228 -2.17 9.79 11.39
N VAL A 229 -3.40 10.26 11.16
CA VAL A 229 -3.73 11.35 10.27
C VAL A 229 -4.60 12.33 11.03
N ASP A 230 -4.16 13.61 11.12
CA ASP A 230 -4.96 14.72 11.63
C ASP A 230 -5.32 15.66 10.47
N LEU A 231 -6.59 15.93 10.29
CA LEU A 231 -7.14 16.84 9.30
C LEU A 231 -7.85 17.98 10.03
N ILE A 232 -7.30 19.19 9.94
CA ILE A 232 -7.82 20.35 10.64
C ILE A 232 -8.45 21.28 9.62
N GLY A 233 -9.75 21.47 9.74
CA GLY A 233 -10.50 22.40 8.91
C GLY A 233 -10.80 23.69 9.65
N THR A 234 -11.42 24.64 8.95
CA THR A 234 -11.81 25.97 9.52
C THR A 234 -12.94 25.88 10.54
N ARG A 235 -13.63 24.74 10.63
CA ARG A 235 -14.82 24.56 11.50
C ARG A 235 -14.85 23.23 12.25
N GLY A 236 -13.86 22.38 12.08
CA GLY A 236 -13.82 21.07 12.73
C GLY A 236 -12.55 20.31 12.42
N ILE A 237 -12.44 19.09 12.95
CA ILE A 237 -11.30 18.22 12.80
C ILE A 237 -11.74 16.79 12.48
N CYS A 238 -10.86 16.04 11.83
CA CYS A 238 -10.93 14.58 11.79
C CYS A 238 -9.56 14.01 12.16
N ARG A 239 -9.56 13.02 13.04
CA ARG A 239 -8.37 12.29 13.43
C ARG A 239 -8.54 10.81 13.15
N MET A 240 -7.49 10.17 12.64
CA MET A 240 -7.35 8.72 12.56
C MET A 240 -6.10 8.29 13.30
N ARG A 241 -6.16 7.19 14.05
CA ARG A 241 -5.00 6.52 14.64
C ARG A 241 -5.12 5.02 14.45
N HIS A 242 -3.98 4.34 14.31
CA HIS A 242 -3.96 2.89 14.28
C HIS A 242 -2.69 2.31 14.92
N ASP A 243 -2.80 1.07 15.37
CA ASP A 243 -1.71 0.28 15.96
C ASP A 243 -1.46 -1.04 15.19
N PHE A 244 -1.94 -1.14 13.94
CA PHE A 244 -2.00 -2.34 13.10
C PHE A 244 -2.93 -3.46 13.58
N ARG A 245 -3.60 -3.30 14.70
CA ARG A 245 -4.69 -4.18 15.15
C ARG A 245 -6.03 -3.50 14.94
N ASN A 246 -6.14 -2.29 15.45
CA ASN A 246 -7.33 -1.47 15.32
C ASN A 246 -6.99 -0.12 14.70
N ALA A 247 -7.98 0.45 14.01
CA ALA A 247 -7.98 1.85 13.63
C ALA A 247 -9.17 2.54 14.30
N THR A 248 -8.91 3.75 14.83
CA THR A 248 -9.93 4.61 15.44
C THR A 248 -9.99 5.90 14.63
N ILE A 249 -11.19 6.30 14.26
CA ILE A 249 -11.49 7.64 13.76
C ILE A 249 -12.28 8.43 14.78
N ASP A 250 -11.97 9.73 14.86
CA ASP A 250 -12.56 10.67 15.79
C ASP A 250 -12.71 12.02 15.07
N CYS A 251 -13.93 12.32 14.62
CA CYS A 251 -14.24 13.50 13.84
C CYS A 251 -15.22 14.38 14.58
N HIS A 252 -14.91 15.67 14.68
CA HIS A 252 -15.73 16.69 15.30
C HIS A 252 -16.06 17.76 14.28
N GLY A 253 -17.30 17.78 13.82
CA GLY A 253 -17.83 18.75 12.86
C GLY A 253 -18.75 19.78 13.52
N VAL A 254 -19.26 20.68 12.72
CA VAL A 254 -20.17 21.74 13.20
C VAL A 254 -21.57 21.23 13.53
N ARG A 255 -22.00 20.14 12.94
CA ARG A 255 -23.36 19.57 13.11
C ARG A 255 -23.32 18.17 13.70
N SER A 256 -22.22 17.45 13.54
CA SER A 256 -22.12 16.05 13.96
C SER A 256 -20.71 15.67 14.42
N THR A 257 -20.64 14.61 15.19
CA THR A 257 -19.41 13.92 15.56
C THR A 257 -19.45 12.49 15.03
N LEU A 258 -18.30 11.93 14.71
CA LEU A 258 -18.15 10.54 14.32
C LEU A 258 -17.02 9.91 15.12
N HIS A 259 -17.34 8.93 15.95
CA HIS A 259 -16.35 8.09 16.63
C HIS A 259 -16.55 6.64 16.19
N LYS A 260 -15.47 5.98 15.72
CA LYS A 260 -15.55 4.60 15.27
C LYS A 260 -14.22 3.89 15.45
N THR A 261 -14.23 2.70 16.05
CA THR A 261 -13.07 1.82 16.16
C THR A 261 -13.40 0.48 15.55
N LEU A 262 -12.62 0.06 14.58
CA LEU A 262 -12.75 -1.24 13.90
C LEU A 262 -11.37 -1.85 13.69
N PRO A 263 -11.29 -3.15 13.35
CA PRO A 263 -10.04 -3.76 12.93
C PRO A 263 -9.37 -2.95 11.83
N PHE A 264 -8.06 -2.80 11.94
CA PHE A 264 -7.25 -2.04 10.95
C PHE A 264 -7.37 -2.65 9.55
N ASN A 265 -7.43 -3.99 9.48
CA ASN A 265 -7.53 -4.76 8.25
C ASN A 265 -6.53 -4.28 7.21
N ASP A 266 -5.30 -4.64 7.41
CA ASP A 266 -4.16 -4.21 6.61
C ASP A 266 -4.45 -4.25 5.09
N LYS A 267 -4.00 -3.23 4.39
CA LYS A 267 -3.89 -3.10 2.92
C LYS A 267 -5.16 -3.25 2.08
N LYS A 268 -6.29 -3.71 2.60
CA LYS A 268 -7.59 -3.79 1.90
C LYS A 268 -7.51 -4.33 0.45
N LEU A 269 -6.75 -5.39 0.27
CA LEU A 269 -6.55 -6.00 -1.05
C LEU A 269 -7.84 -6.54 -1.65
N ASP A 270 -8.75 -7.02 -0.80
CA ASP A 270 -10.11 -7.45 -1.15
C ASP A 270 -10.91 -6.33 -1.83
N VAL A 271 -10.89 -5.13 -1.25
CA VAL A 271 -11.55 -3.95 -1.82
C VAL A 271 -10.91 -3.56 -3.15
N MET A 272 -9.58 -3.64 -3.26
CA MET A 272 -8.87 -3.35 -4.49
C MET A 272 -9.24 -4.32 -5.60
N CYS A 273 -9.24 -5.62 -5.31
CA CYS A 273 -9.63 -6.67 -6.26
C CYS A 273 -11.12 -6.53 -6.69
N ASP A 274 -12.01 -6.18 -5.74
CA ASP A 274 -13.42 -5.91 -6.04
C ASP A 274 -13.59 -4.75 -7.03
N ILE A 275 -12.97 -3.59 -6.73
CA ILE A 275 -13.06 -2.42 -7.60
C ILE A 275 -12.46 -2.75 -8.97
N PHE A 276 -11.35 -3.48 -9.03
CA PHE A 276 -10.70 -3.82 -10.29
C PHE A 276 -11.56 -4.76 -11.14
N ALA A 277 -12.16 -5.81 -10.56
CA ALA A 277 -13.07 -6.70 -11.28
C ALA A 277 -14.28 -5.96 -11.87
N ARG A 278 -14.92 -5.10 -11.04
CA ARG A 278 -16.04 -4.28 -11.50
C ARG A 278 -15.64 -3.28 -12.59
N SER A 279 -14.44 -2.73 -12.50
CA SER A 279 -13.90 -1.80 -13.48
C SER A 279 -13.65 -2.48 -14.83
N ILE A 280 -13.07 -3.68 -14.83
CA ILE A 280 -12.88 -4.48 -16.06
C ILE A 280 -14.24 -4.76 -16.71
N LYS A 281 -15.23 -5.21 -15.92
CA LYS A 281 -16.59 -5.45 -16.42
C LYS A 281 -17.24 -4.20 -17.02
N ALA A 282 -16.99 -3.03 -16.42
CA ALA A 282 -17.57 -1.76 -16.85
C ALA A 282 -16.76 -1.08 -17.98
N GLY A 283 -15.58 -1.58 -18.33
CA GLY A 283 -14.68 -0.95 -19.30
C GLY A 283 -14.14 0.42 -18.86
N LYS A 284 -14.19 0.73 -17.57
CA LYS A 284 -13.71 2.02 -17.02
C LYS A 284 -13.32 1.92 -15.55
N ASN A 285 -12.44 2.81 -15.09
CA ASN A 285 -12.06 2.90 -13.67
C ASN A 285 -13.25 3.32 -12.80
N LEU A 286 -13.61 2.48 -11.83
CA LEU A 286 -14.68 2.70 -10.86
C LEU A 286 -14.16 3.14 -9.47
N GLY A 287 -12.94 3.64 -9.37
CA GLY A 287 -12.41 4.26 -8.15
C GLY A 287 -11.14 3.64 -7.58
N PHE A 288 -10.37 2.86 -8.35
CA PHE A 288 -9.00 2.53 -7.97
C PHE A 288 -8.05 3.70 -8.26
N PRO A 289 -6.93 3.85 -7.49
CA PRO A 289 -5.91 4.86 -7.76
C PRO A 289 -5.32 4.71 -9.17
N THR A 290 -5.14 5.83 -9.85
CA THR A 290 -4.58 5.82 -11.20
C THR A 290 -3.06 5.65 -11.18
N VAL A 291 -2.49 5.20 -12.27
CA VAL A 291 -1.01 5.15 -12.45
C VAL A 291 -0.38 6.54 -12.36
N ARG A 292 -1.11 7.58 -12.79
CA ARG A 292 -0.70 9.00 -12.65
C ARG A 292 -0.63 9.42 -11.19
N ASP A 293 -1.58 9.02 -10.35
CA ASP A 293 -1.53 9.26 -8.91
C ASP A 293 -0.27 8.64 -8.30
N GLY A 294 0.07 7.42 -8.72
CA GLY A 294 1.28 6.74 -8.27
C GLY A 294 2.57 7.45 -8.68
N ALA A 295 2.67 7.85 -9.95
CA ALA A 295 3.84 8.55 -10.46
C ALA A 295 4.05 9.91 -9.76
N ILE A 296 2.98 10.67 -9.51
CA ILE A 296 3.05 11.92 -8.73
C ILE A 296 3.52 11.63 -7.31
N ALA A 297 2.95 10.64 -6.64
CA ALA A 297 3.32 10.31 -5.27
C ALA A 297 4.78 9.84 -5.17
N SER A 298 5.25 9.04 -6.12
CA SER A 298 6.63 8.58 -6.23
C SER A 298 7.60 9.76 -6.47
N GLU A 299 7.32 10.61 -7.46
CA GLU A 299 8.15 11.76 -7.79
C GLU A 299 8.26 12.75 -6.62
N VAL A 300 7.14 13.08 -5.97
CA VAL A 300 7.12 13.98 -4.82
C VAL A 300 7.85 13.37 -3.62
N ALA A 301 7.66 12.06 -3.35
CA ALA A 301 8.40 11.38 -2.27
C ALA A 301 9.92 11.37 -2.53
N TRP A 302 10.35 11.14 -3.78
CA TRP A 302 11.77 11.30 -4.15
C TRP A 302 12.27 12.73 -3.96
N ALA A 303 11.50 13.73 -4.39
CA ALA A 303 11.90 15.13 -4.26
C ALA A 303 12.03 15.56 -2.79
N MET A 304 11.12 15.15 -1.92
CA MET A 304 11.20 15.38 -0.46
C MET A 304 12.39 14.65 0.16
N LEU A 305 12.65 13.40 -0.23
CA LEU A 305 13.82 12.65 0.24
C LEU A 305 15.13 13.33 -0.20
N HIS A 306 15.21 13.77 -1.45
CA HIS A 306 16.38 14.48 -1.96
C HIS A 306 16.62 15.80 -1.22
N ASP A 307 15.55 16.55 -0.89
CA ASP A 307 15.68 17.77 -0.08
C ASP A 307 16.22 17.43 1.32
N ALA A 308 15.68 16.39 1.98
CA ALA A 308 16.18 15.93 3.27
C ALA A 308 17.66 15.49 3.23
N VAL A 309 18.09 14.84 2.14
CA VAL A 309 19.47 14.36 1.97
C VAL A 309 20.42 15.52 1.65
N LYS A 310 19.99 16.49 0.84
CA LYS A 310 20.77 17.68 0.48
C LYS A 310 21.19 18.51 1.70
N ASN A 311 20.34 18.53 2.72
CA ASN A 311 20.60 19.25 3.97
C ASN A 311 21.53 18.50 4.93
N ASP A 312 22.26 17.48 4.46
CA ASP A 312 23.19 16.62 5.20
C ASP A 312 22.62 16.15 6.56
N PRO A 313 21.70 15.19 6.56
CA PRO A 313 21.01 14.77 7.78
C PRO A 313 22.01 14.34 8.86
N PRO A 314 21.79 14.74 10.12
CA PRO A 314 22.67 14.38 11.22
C PRO A 314 22.81 12.87 11.34
N LYS A 315 24.03 12.42 11.60
CA LYS A 315 24.36 11.02 11.88
C LYS A 315 24.36 10.82 13.39
N ILE A 316 23.39 10.06 13.90
CA ILE A 316 23.23 9.84 15.35
C ILE A 316 23.42 8.36 15.65
N GLY A 317 24.28 8.08 16.63
CA GLY A 317 24.74 6.74 16.96
C GLY A 317 25.84 6.24 16.01
N THR A 318 26.53 5.20 16.43
CA THR A 318 27.63 4.59 15.69
C THR A 318 27.33 3.14 15.31
N PRO A 319 27.96 2.60 14.26
CA PRO A 319 27.86 1.18 13.95
C PRO A 319 28.31 0.26 15.11
N ALA A 320 29.24 0.73 15.94
CA ALA A 320 29.71 -0.02 17.12
C ALA A 320 28.62 -0.12 18.19
N GLU A 321 27.90 0.97 18.47
CA GLU A 321 26.77 0.97 19.39
C GLU A 321 25.65 0.04 18.89
N LEU A 322 25.30 0.11 17.60
CA LEU A 322 24.31 -0.80 17.01
C LEU A 322 24.72 -2.26 17.19
N LYS A 323 25.99 -2.58 16.88
CA LYS A 323 26.54 -3.93 17.04
C LYS A 323 26.46 -4.43 18.50
N ALA A 324 26.76 -3.55 19.46
CA ALA A 324 26.66 -3.86 20.88
C ALA A 324 25.23 -4.17 21.32
N VAL A 325 24.24 -3.36 20.91
CA VAL A 325 22.83 -3.58 21.19
C VAL A 325 22.33 -4.89 20.58
N LEU A 326 22.67 -5.17 19.33
CA LEU A 326 22.28 -6.42 18.65
C LEU A 326 22.90 -7.66 19.30
N LYS A 327 24.17 -7.58 19.76
CA LYS A 327 24.84 -8.64 20.52
C LYS A 327 24.10 -8.90 21.84
N HIS A 328 23.79 -7.88 22.59
CA HIS A 328 23.05 -7.99 23.85
C HIS A 328 21.67 -8.64 23.64
N ARG A 329 20.93 -8.25 22.60
CA ARG A 329 19.63 -8.86 22.29
C ARG A 329 19.74 -10.37 21.94
N ARG A 330 20.80 -10.78 21.24
CA ARG A 330 21.04 -12.19 20.92
C ARG A 330 21.36 -12.98 22.18
N SER A 331 22.16 -12.45 23.11
CA SER A 331 22.47 -13.11 24.38
C SER A 331 21.24 -13.30 25.28
N LEU A 332 20.33 -12.31 25.30
CA LEU A 332 19.06 -12.46 26.02
C LEU A 332 18.15 -13.55 25.42
N ARG A 333 18.13 -13.70 24.09
CA ARG A 333 17.35 -14.76 23.41
C ARG A 333 17.93 -16.15 23.64
N SER A 334 19.25 -16.29 23.64
CA SER A 334 19.93 -17.57 23.90
C SER A 334 19.81 -18.01 25.37
N GLY A 335 19.77 -17.08 26.30
CA GLY A 335 19.62 -17.36 27.74
C GLY A 335 18.23 -17.84 28.16
N PHE A 336 17.19 -17.63 27.35
CA PHE A 336 15.82 -18.06 27.64
C PHE A 336 15.35 -19.26 26.82
N GLY A 337 16.24 -19.96 26.11
CA GLY A 337 15.90 -21.18 25.35
C GLY A 337 14.86 -20.93 24.22
N LEU A 338 14.62 -19.69 23.83
CA LEU A 338 13.72 -19.36 22.73
C LEU A 338 14.42 -19.66 21.39
N PRO A 339 13.75 -20.32 20.44
CA PRO A 339 14.33 -20.69 19.15
C PRO A 339 14.85 -19.46 18.42
N THR A 340 16.04 -19.58 17.87
CA THR A 340 16.79 -18.51 17.19
C THR A 340 16.22 -18.11 15.82
N ARG A 341 15.15 -18.77 15.39
CA ARG A 341 14.31 -18.47 14.21
C ARG A 341 13.00 -19.23 14.40
N PRO A 342 11.85 -18.76 13.98
CA PRO A 342 10.72 -19.65 13.83
C PRO A 342 11.10 -20.67 12.75
N GLN A 343 11.47 -21.86 13.16
CA GLN A 343 11.31 -23.02 12.30
C GLN A 343 9.83 -23.04 11.92
N SER A 344 9.55 -23.33 10.65
CA SER A 344 8.22 -23.55 10.09
C SER A 344 7.17 -23.86 11.17
N CYS A 345 6.15 -23.01 11.31
CA CYS A 345 5.03 -23.27 12.21
C CYS A 345 4.57 -24.73 12.07
N PRO A 346 4.44 -25.47 13.18
CA PRO A 346 3.66 -26.70 13.16
C PRO A 346 2.23 -26.35 12.72
N SER A 347 1.57 -27.30 12.09
CA SER A 347 0.22 -27.22 11.56
C SER A 347 -0.85 -27.18 12.65
N ASP A 348 -0.83 -26.18 13.52
CA ASP A 348 -1.98 -25.89 14.36
C ASP A 348 -2.94 -24.98 13.59
N PRO A 349 -4.25 -25.27 13.59
CA PRO A 349 -5.23 -24.45 12.90
C PRO A 349 -5.25 -23.06 13.51
N VAL A 350 -4.84 -22.07 12.70
CA VAL A 350 -4.94 -20.64 13.05
C VAL A 350 -6.41 -20.29 13.26
N PRO A 351 -6.79 -19.66 14.36
CA PRO A 351 -8.16 -19.17 14.54
C PRO A 351 -8.51 -18.27 13.36
N VAL A 352 -9.64 -18.52 12.74
CA VAL A 352 -10.20 -17.73 11.64
C VAL A 352 -10.27 -16.27 12.09
N GLY A 353 -9.43 -15.39 11.50
CA GLY A 353 -9.47 -13.95 11.76
C GLY A 353 -8.14 -13.20 11.91
N GLN A 354 -6.98 -13.84 11.87
CA GLN A 354 -5.70 -13.13 11.92
C GLN A 354 -4.83 -13.44 10.68
N PRO A 355 -4.53 -12.44 9.83
CA PRO A 355 -3.52 -12.61 8.80
C PRO A 355 -2.10 -12.62 9.39
N PRO A 356 -1.19 -13.48 8.90
CA PRO A 356 0.20 -13.50 9.35
C PRO A 356 0.93 -12.22 8.93
N ILE A 357 1.80 -11.72 9.80
CA ILE A 357 2.72 -10.62 9.53
C ILE A 357 3.64 -11.06 8.39
N ALA A 358 3.53 -10.39 7.24
CA ALA A 358 4.28 -10.72 6.04
C ALA A 358 5.76 -10.34 6.18
N CYS A 359 6.66 -11.32 6.06
CA CYS A 359 8.01 -11.11 5.58
C CYS A 359 7.99 -11.27 4.05
N GLY A 360 8.58 -10.31 3.35
CA GLY A 360 8.51 -10.23 1.91
C GLY A 360 9.20 -11.37 1.17
N GLU A 361 8.56 -11.81 0.13
CA GLU A 361 9.10 -12.41 -1.10
C GLU A 361 8.01 -12.32 -2.16
N ASP A 362 8.38 -11.87 -3.36
CA ASP A 362 7.44 -11.48 -4.41
C ASP A 362 6.94 -12.67 -5.22
N LEU A 363 5.62 -12.82 -5.32
CA LEU A 363 4.96 -13.71 -6.27
C LEU A 363 4.34 -12.87 -7.39
N CYS A 364 4.64 -13.20 -8.64
CA CYS A 364 3.91 -12.72 -9.81
C CYS A 364 2.69 -13.63 -10.02
N GLY A 365 1.49 -13.10 -9.81
CA GLY A 365 0.24 -13.85 -9.98
C GLY A 365 -0.56 -13.33 -11.18
N ILE A 366 -1.19 -14.24 -11.93
CA ILE A 366 -2.00 -13.94 -13.09
C ILE A 366 -3.41 -14.46 -12.89
N ILE A 367 -4.36 -13.68 -13.36
CA ILE A 367 -5.74 -13.76 -12.95
C ILE A 367 -6.63 -13.77 -14.19
N GLU A 368 -7.44 -14.80 -14.36
CA GLU A 368 -8.52 -14.88 -15.35
C GLU A 368 -9.86 -14.59 -14.66
N ARG A 369 -10.80 -14.02 -15.41
CA ARG A 369 -12.14 -13.70 -14.93
C ARG A 369 -13.13 -14.78 -15.39
N THR A 370 -13.91 -15.34 -14.47
CA THR A 370 -15.08 -16.16 -14.83
C THR A 370 -16.29 -15.27 -15.06
N GLU A 371 -17.06 -15.52 -16.13
CA GLU A 371 -18.34 -14.85 -16.32
C GLU A 371 -19.31 -15.20 -15.18
N PRO A 372 -20.04 -14.23 -14.61
CA PRO A 372 -21.04 -14.52 -13.60
C PRO A 372 -22.29 -15.14 -14.24
N ASN A 373 -22.68 -16.33 -13.79
CA ASN A 373 -24.04 -16.82 -13.98
C ASN A 373 -25.03 -15.84 -13.34
N SER A 374 -25.97 -15.35 -14.13
CA SER A 374 -27.18 -14.56 -13.85
C SER A 374 -27.22 -13.60 -12.66
N PRO A 375 -27.76 -12.41 -12.81
CA PRO A 375 -27.79 -11.40 -11.76
C PRO A 375 -28.75 -11.80 -10.64
N ALA A 376 -28.22 -12.00 -9.44
CA ALA A 376 -29.03 -11.88 -8.24
C ALA A 376 -29.50 -10.43 -8.14
N ALA A 377 -30.80 -10.21 -8.06
CA ALA A 377 -31.41 -8.90 -7.92
C ALA A 377 -30.84 -8.18 -6.68
N LEU A 378 -30.37 -6.97 -6.88
CA LEU A 378 -30.03 -6.05 -5.80
C LEU A 378 -31.30 -5.71 -5.02
N PRO A 379 -31.28 -5.56 -3.69
CA PRO A 379 -32.39 -5.03 -2.93
C PRO A 379 -32.67 -3.59 -3.40
N ALA A 380 -33.95 -3.27 -3.57
CA ALA A 380 -34.43 -1.95 -3.98
C ALA A 380 -33.92 -0.84 -3.04
N THR A 381 -33.59 0.30 -3.63
CA THR A 381 -33.23 1.50 -2.85
C THR A 381 -34.50 2.08 -2.18
N PRO A 382 -34.38 2.81 -1.07
CA PRO A 382 -35.54 3.39 -0.32
C PRO A 382 -36.45 4.26 -1.14
N ASP A 383 -36.03 4.77 -2.30
CA ASP A 383 -36.82 5.64 -3.18
C ASP A 383 -37.77 4.85 -4.11
N GLU A 384 -37.57 3.54 -4.28
CA GLU A 384 -38.47 2.71 -5.10
C GLU A 384 -39.69 2.15 -4.32
N GLU A 385 -39.64 2.13 -2.99
CA GLU A 385 -40.79 1.76 -2.17
C GLU A 385 -41.81 2.88 -2.01
N ALA A 386 -41.42 4.15 -2.15
CA ALA A 386 -42.33 5.28 -2.03
C ALA A 386 -43.26 5.45 -3.25
N ALA A 387 -42.93 4.86 -4.39
CA ALA A 387 -43.70 4.98 -5.63
C ALA A 387 -44.80 3.90 -5.78
N LYS A 388 -44.91 2.97 -4.85
CA LYS A 388 -45.94 1.89 -4.88
C LYS A 388 -47.13 2.13 -3.93
N LEU A 389 -47.18 3.27 -3.26
CA LEU A 389 -48.23 3.62 -2.29
C LEU A 389 -48.98 4.93 -2.66
N GLN A 390 -49.06 5.24 -3.96
CA GLN A 390 -50.02 6.24 -4.51
C GLN A 390 -50.94 5.64 -5.53
#